data_8d1eb497fd86ef97972b188fee7c0064
#
_entry.id   8d1eb497fd86ef97972b188fee7c0064
#
_cell.length_a   1.000
_cell.length_b   1.000
_cell.length_c   1.000
_cell.angle_alpha   90.00
_cell.angle_beta   90.00
_cell.angle_gamma   90.00
#
_symmetry.space_group_name_H-M   'P 1'
#
loop_
_entity.id
_entity.type
_entity.pdbx_description
1 polymer ?
#
loop_
_entity_poly.entity_id
_entity_poly.type
_entity_poly.pdbx_seq_one_letter_code
_entity_poly.pdbx_strand_id
1 'polypeptide(L)'
;YYALGTVPTEIILGLILAYILYQDIIGKQAFRMIYFLPYITPSISTAVVFQIIFSSRETSLANRLIGLFGIDPLKWRFEPKPVLRLLGFDVTGLAGGPSLALITVIIFGIWSFVGYNTVIFLSGLGNIPKEIYEAAEIDGGSKWDRFWHITIPMISPVTFYLSSIGFIGTFKAFNHLYVMRTTSAQNTVMTTTLLV
;
A
#
# COMPACT_ATOMS: atom_id res chain seq x y z
N TYR A 1 -1.69 13.05 4.72
CA TYR A 1 -1.79 11.69 5.28
C TYR A 1 -2.00 10.63 4.19
N TYR A 2 -2.95 10.81 3.26
CA TYR A 2 -3.24 9.81 2.23
C TYR A 2 -1.98 9.45 1.43
N ALA A 3 -1.30 10.45 0.85
CA ALA A 3 -0.09 10.24 0.07
C ALA A 3 1.06 9.61 0.89
N LEU A 4 1.28 10.12 2.11
CA LEU A 4 2.34 9.63 3.00
C LEU A 4 2.07 8.22 3.55
N GLY A 5 0.80 7.85 3.72
CA GLY A 5 0.43 6.50 4.14
C GLY A 5 0.44 5.48 3.01
N THR A 6 0.10 5.91 1.79
CA THR A 6 -0.04 5.01 0.63
C THR A 6 1.29 4.81 -0.09
N VAL A 7 1.92 5.91 -0.56
CA VAL A 7 3.08 5.80 -1.48
C VAL A 7 4.30 5.12 -0.86
N PRO A 8 4.80 5.50 0.32
CA PRO A 8 5.94 4.79 0.90
C PRO A 8 5.64 3.32 1.19
N THR A 9 4.42 3.03 1.67
CA THR A 9 4.03 1.66 2.03
C THR A 9 3.93 0.76 0.80
N GLU A 10 3.29 1.23 -0.28
CA GLU A 10 3.17 0.45 -1.52
C GLU A 10 4.52 0.23 -2.21
N ILE A 11 5.45 1.20 -2.11
CA ILE A 11 6.82 1.07 -2.63
C ILE A 11 7.60 0.03 -1.85
N ILE A 12 7.58 0.11 -0.52
CA ILE A 12 8.29 -0.85 0.34
C ILE A 12 7.74 -2.26 0.11
N LEU A 13 6.42 -2.43 0.14
CA LEU A 13 5.79 -3.73 -0.09
C LEU A 13 6.04 -4.24 -1.52
N GLY A 14 5.95 -3.35 -2.52
CA GLY A 14 6.24 -3.68 -3.91
C GLY A 14 7.68 -4.15 -4.12
N LEU A 15 8.66 -3.49 -3.49
CA LEU A 15 10.06 -3.90 -3.53
C LEU A 15 10.29 -5.24 -2.83
N ILE A 16 9.71 -5.45 -1.64
CA ILE A 16 9.81 -6.72 -0.91
C ILE A 16 9.25 -7.87 -1.76
N LEU A 17 8.04 -7.70 -2.30
CA LEU A 17 7.41 -8.70 -3.16
C LEU A 17 8.24 -8.95 -4.44
N ALA A 18 8.76 -7.90 -5.07
CA ALA A 18 9.62 -8.04 -6.23
C ALA A 18 10.91 -8.80 -5.90
N TYR A 19 11.55 -8.49 -4.79
CA TYR A 19 12.76 -9.17 -4.36
C TYR A 19 12.53 -10.67 -4.07
N ILE A 20 11.39 -11.01 -3.44
CA ILE A 20 10.98 -12.41 -3.23
C ILE A 20 10.72 -13.09 -4.57
N LEU A 21 9.95 -12.47 -5.47
CA LEU A 21 9.61 -13.03 -6.78
C LEU A 21 10.77 -13.02 -7.79
N TYR A 22 11.83 -12.27 -7.52
CA TYR A 22 13.06 -12.28 -8.32
C TYR A 22 13.83 -13.59 -8.15
N GLN A 23 13.71 -14.26 -7.01
CA GLN A 23 14.25 -15.58 -6.76
C GLN A 23 13.52 -16.64 -7.61
N ASP A 24 14.15 -17.80 -7.80
CA ASP A 24 13.55 -18.91 -8.57
C ASP A 24 12.50 -19.64 -7.72
N ILE A 25 11.26 -19.10 -7.76
CA ILE A 25 10.12 -19.65 -7.05
C ILE A 25 9.19 -20.37 -8.02
N ILE A 26 8.72 -21.57 -7.62
CA ILE A 26 7.73 -22.33 -8.39
C ILE A 26 6.41 -21.53 -8.46
N GLY A 27 5.85 -21.40 -9.68
CA GLY A 27 4.59 -20.67 -9.85
C GLY A 27 4.72 -19.15 -9.99
N LYS A 28 5.92 -18.60 -10.17
CA LYS A 28 6.23 -17.17 -10.31
C LYS A 28 5.27 -16.39 -11.23
N GLN A 29 4.86 -17.00 -12.36
CA GLN A 29 3.93 -16.37 -13.30
C GLN A 29 2.53 -16.23 -12.71
N ALA A 30 2.03 -17.24 -12.00
CA ALA A 30 0.72 -17.19 -11.36
C ALA A 30 0.68 -16.13 -10.25
N PHE A 31 1.72 -16.03 -9.43
CA PHE A 31 1.84 -14.97 -8.43
C PHE A 31 1.84 -13.58 -9.06
N ARG A 32 2.57 -13.36 -10.16
CA ARG A 32 2.55 -12.07 -10.89
C ARG A 32 1.15 -11.71 -11.36
N MET A 33 0.40 -12.64 -11.92
CA MET A 33 -0.98 -12.39 -12.34
C MET A 33 -1.88 -12.03 -11.17
N ILE A 34 -1.80 -12.75 -10.05
CA ILE A 34 -2.62 -12.50 -8.87
C ILE A 34 -2.35 -11.11 -8.28
N TYR A 35 -1.08 -10.72 -8.12
CA TYR A 35 -0.73 -9.40 -7.58
C TYR A 35 -1.03 -8.25 -8.53
N PHE A 36 -1.03 -8.48 -9.84
CA PHE A 36 -1.33 -7.43 -10.82
C PHE A 36 -2.83 -7.25 -11.05
N LEU A 37 -3.66 -8.25 -10.76
CA LEU A 37 -5.11 -8.23 -10.94
C LEU A 37 -5.79 -7.02 -10.30
N PRO A 38 -5.47 -6.60 -9.06
CA PRO A 38 -6.05 -5.42 -8.46
C PRO A 38 -5.91 -4.14 -9.28
N TYR A 39 -4.73 -3.94 -9.87
CA TYR A 39 -4.42 -2.75 -10.65
C TYR A 39 -5.26 -2.61 -11.93
N ILE A 40 -5.55 -3.72 -12.62
CA ILE A 40 -6.34 -3.71 -13.86
C ILE A 40 -7.85 -3.74 -13.61
N THR A 41 -8.28 -4.00 -12.37
CA THR A 41 -9.70 -4.04 -12.03
C THR A 41 -10.27 -2.61 -11.94
N PRO A 42 -11.49 -2.34 -12.47
CA PRO A 42 -12.09 -1.02 -12.37
C PRO A 42 -12.18 -0.52 -10.92
N SER A 43 -11.57 0.61 -10.63
CA SER A 43 -11.43 1.16 -9.28
C SER A 43 -12.76 1.42 -8.57
N ILE A 44 -13.81 1.80 -9.30
CA ILE A 44 -15.15 2.04 -8.75
C ILE A 44 -15.76 0.73 -8.24
N SER A 45 -15.72 -0.32 -9.07
CA SER A 45 -16.28 -1.64 -8.69
C SER A 45 -15.56 -2.22 -7.48
N THR A 46 -14.24 -2.10 -7.47
CA THR A 46 -13.41 -2.55 -6.34
C THR A 46 -13.68 -1.75 -5.09
N ALA A 47 -13.86 -0.43 -5.19
CA ALA A 47 -14.21 0.42 -4.06
C ALA A 47 -15.54 0.02 -3.41
N VAL A 48 -16.53 -0.41 -4.20
CA VAL A 48 -17.80 -0.94 -3.68
C VAL A 48 -17.57 -2.24 -2.90
N VAL A 49 -16.73 -3.14 -3.39
CA VAL A 49 -16.37 -4.37 -2.65
C VAL A 49 -15.70 -4.02 -1.32
N PHE A 50 -14.77 -3.07 -1.32
CA PHE A 50 -14.13 -2.58 -0.10
C PHE A 50 -15.11 -1.96 0.88
N GLN A 51 -16.18 -1.31 0.40
CA GLN A 51 -17.25 -0.82 1.28
C GLN A 51 -17.94 -1.96 2.05
N ILE A 52 -18.10 -3.12 1.43
CA ILE A 52 -18.72 -4.29 2.08
C ILE A 52 -17.74 -4.91 3.07
N ILE A 53 -16.48 -5.08 2.67
CA ILE A 53 -15.41 -5.65 3.52
C ILE A 53 -15.22 -4.81 4.80
N PHE A 54 -15.16 -3.49 4.66
CA PHE A 54 -14.93 -2.52 5.73
C PHE A 54 -16.24 -1.86 6.21
N SER A 55 -17.34 -2.60 6.21
CA SER A 55 -18.60 -2.09 6.78
C SER A 55 -18.54 -2.11 8.31
N SER A 56 -19.38 -1.28 8.95
CA SER A 56 -19.48 -1.21 10.42
C SER A 56 -20.19 -2.40 11.07
N ARG A 57 -20.66 -3.36 10.26
CA ARG A 57 -21.38 -4.55 10.77
C ARG A 57 -20.38 -5.51 11.42
N GLU A 58 -20.77 -6.13 12.53
CA GLU A 58 -19.97 -7.17 13.19
C GLU A 58 -19.64 -8.35 12.25
N THR A 59 -20.56 -8.65 11.34
CA THR A 59 -20.42 -9.73 10.35
C THR A 59 -19.51 -9.37 9.17
N SER A 60 -19.02 -8.13 9.07
CA SER A 60 -18.11 -7.72 8.00
C SER A 60 -16.78 -8.48 8.06
N LEU A 61 -16.16 -8.72 6.92
CA LEU A 61 -14.91 -9.47 6.86
C LEU A 61 -13.82 -8.83 7.74
N ALA A 62 -13.68 -7.50 7.66
CA ALA A 62 -12.71 -6.76 8.46
C ALA A 62 -12.94 -6.91 9.96
N ASN A 63 -14.21 -6.79 10.42
CA ASN A 63 -14.54 -6.94 11.83
C ASN A 63 -14.40 -8.39 12.33
N ARG A 64 -14.72 -9.37 11.49
CA ARG A 64 -14.45 -10.78 11.81
C ARG A 64 -12.96 -11.07 12.00
N LEU A 65 -12.12 -10.52 11.12
CA LEU A 65 -10.67 -10.71 11.21
C LEU A 65 -10.08 -10.08 12.49
N ILE A 66 -10.45 -8.83 12.83
CA ILE A 66 -9.95 -8.20 14.06
C ILE A 66 -10.55 -8.85 15.32
N GLY A 67 -11.78 -9.37 15.24
CA GLY A 67 -12.43 -10.13 16.31
C GLY A 67 -11.65 -11.40 16.72
N LEU A 68 -10.87 -12.01 15.80
CA LEU A 68 -9.96 -13.11 16.12
C LEU A 68 -8.85 -12.71 17.11
N PHE A 69 -8.53 -11.42 17.18
CA PHE A 69 -7.55 -10.85 18.11
C PHE A 69 -8.21 -10.22 19.36
N GLY A 70 -9.53 -10.44 19.56
CA GLY A 70 -10.26 -9.91 20.70
C GLY A 70 -10.54 -8.39 20.61
N ILE A 71 -10.50 -7.80 19.41
CA ILE A 71 -10.79 -6.38 19.19
C ILE A 71 -12.27 -6.21 18.86
N ASP A 72 -12.93 -5.30 19.55
CA ASP A 72 -14.34 -4.97 19.31
C ASP A 72 -14.57 -4.47 17.88
N PRO A 73 -15.78 -4.67 17.30
CA PRO A 73 -16.11 -4.23 15.96
C PRO A 73 -15.89 -2.73 15.76
N LEU A 74 -15.12 -2.37 14.77
CA LEU A 74 -14.79 -0.99 14.41
C LEU A 74 -15.76 -0.43 13.39
N LYS A 75 -16.00 0.90 13.45
CA LYS A 75 -16.86 1.60 12.49
C LYS A 75 -16.14 1.98 11.18
N TRP A 76 -14.92 1.49 10.99
CA TRP A 76 -14.08 1.68 9.79
C TRP A 76 -14.31 3.01 9.06
N ARG A 77 -15.01 3.00 7.93
CA ARG A 77 -15.27 4.17 7.07
C ARG A 77 -16.14 5.27 7.72
N PHE A 78 -16.84 4.97 8.80
CA PHE A 78 -17.73 5.90 9.48
C PHE A 78 -17.07 6.59 10.69
N GLU A 79 -15.85 6.19 11.06
CA GLU A 79 -15.13 6.74 12.21
C GLU A 79 -14.20 7.89 11.78
N PRO A 80 -14.55 9.14 12.10
CA PRO A 80 -13.73 10.30 11.77
C PRO A 80 -12.58 10.52 12.76
N LYS A 81 -12.58 9.82 13.91
CA LYS A 81 -11.57 10.01 14.93
C LYS A 81 -10.21 9.49 14.47
N PRO A 82 -9.12 10.20 14.80
CA PRO A 82 -7.77 9.73 14.61
C PRO A 82 -7.52 8.39 15.32
N VAL A 83 -6.74 7.51 14.69
CA VAL A 83 -6.48 6.17 15.25
C VAL A 83 -5.76 6.24 16.59
N LEU A 84 -4.82 7.16 16.79
CA LEU A 84 -4.13 7.31 18.08
C LEU A 84 -5.12 7.65 19.20
N ARG A 85 -6.17 8.41 18.91
CA ARG A 85 -7.23 8.70 19.89
C ARG A 85 -8.10 7.49 20.21
N LEU A 86 -8.31 6.59 19.24
CA LEU A 86 -9.00 5.32 19.48
C LEU A 86 -8.18 4.37 20.36
N LEU A 87 -6.85 4.51 20.32
CA LEU A 87 -5.91 3.76 21.17
C LEU A 87 -5.74 4.37 22.58
N GLY A 88 -6.48 5.44 22.90
CA GLY A 88 -6.47 6.06 24.23
C GLY A 88 -5.46 7.20 24.41
N PHE A 89 -4.76 7.62 23.36
CA PHE A 89 -3.86 8.77 23.43
C PHE A 89 -4.65 10.08 23.26
N ASP A 90 -4.51 11.00 24.19
CA ASP A 90 -5.17 12.32 24.09
C ASP A 90 -4.38 13.28 23.19
N VAL A 91 -4.45 13.02 21.89
CA VAL A 91 -3.79 13.82 20.83
C VAL A 91 -4.84 14.50 19.98
N THR A 92 -4.66 15.80 19.74
CA THR A 92 -5.56 16.63 18.94
C THR A 92 -4.88 17.16 17.68
N GLY A 93 -5.67 17.52 16.67
CA GLY A 93 -5.19 18.07 15.41
C GLY A 93 -4.41 17.09 14.57
N LEU A 94 -3.37 17.57 13.85
CA LEU A 94 -2.52 16.76 12.97
C LEU A 94 -1.73 15.69 13.71
N ALA A 95 -1.38 15.90 14.98
CA ALA A 95 -0.65 14.90 15.77
C ALA A 95 -1.44 13.63 16.05
N GLY A 96 -2.79 13.66 15.94
CA GLY A 96 -3.65 12.50 16.11
C GLY A 96 -3.53 11.44 15.01
N GLY A 97 -2.86 11.74 13.91
CA GLY A 97 -2.69 10.82 12.78
C GLY A 97 -3.93 10.75 11.86
N PRO A 98 -3.95 9.80 10.93
CA PRO A 98 -5.09 9.59 10.03
C PRO A 98 -6.31 9.07 10.79
N SER A 99 -7.50 9.42 10.30
CA SER A 99 -8.74 8.80 10.79
C SER A 99 -8.82 7.33 10.37
N LEU A 100 -9.62 6.55 11.08
CA LEU A 100 -9.86 5.16 10.69
C LEU A 100 -10.48 5.06 9.28
N ALA A 101 -11.34 6.01 8.93
CA ALA A 101 -11.89 6.11 7.58
C ALA A 101 -10.79 6.33 6.53
N LEU A 102 -9.82 7.20 6.80
CA LEU A 102 -8.71 7.44 5.89
C LEU A 102 -7.78 6.23 5.79
N ILE A 103 -7.55 5.50 6.88
CA ILE A 103 -6.78 4.23 6.85
C ILE A 103 -7.43 3.21 5.93
N THR A 104 -8.76 3.09 5.94
CA THR A 104 -9.47 2.18 5.03
C THR A 104 -9.19 2.53 3.57
N VAL A 105 -9.13 3.82 3.23
CA VAL A 105 -8.80 4.29 1.89
C VAL A 105 -7.32 4.08 1.55
N ILE A 106 -6.42 4.26 2.52
CA ILE A 106 -4.99 3.96 2.37
C ILE A 106 -4.79 2.48 2.05
N ILE A 107 -5.45 1.57 2.78
CA ILE A 107 -5.40 0.11 2.53
C ILE A 107 -5.88 -0.20 1.10
N PHE A 108 -6.95 0.44 0.64
CA PHE A 108 -7.42 0.30 -0.73
C PHE A 108 -6.34 0.73 -1.75
N GLY A 109 -5.72 1.89 -1.55
CA GLY A 109 -4.65 2.40 -2.42
C GLY A 109 -3.48 1.42 -2.49
N ILE A 110 -2.96 1.01 -1.33
CA ILE A 110 -1.86 0.05 -1.25
C ILE A 110 -2.20 -1.24 -2.00
N TRP A 111 -3.36 -1.84 -1.71
CA TRP A 111 -3.80 -3.07 -2.36
C TRP A 111 -3.93 -2.92 -3.89
N SER A 112 -4.40 -1.77 -4.36
CA SER A 112 -4.58 -1.50 -5.80
C SER A 112 -3.25 -1.36 -6.55
N PHE A 113 -2.24 -0.73 -5.93
CA PHE A 113 -1.01 -0.34 -6.63
C PHE A 113 0.22 -1.18 -6.30
N VAL A 114 0.21 -1.94 -5.21
CA VAL A 114 1.37 -2.75 -4.80
C VAL A 114 1.81 -3.74 -5.90
N GLY A 115 0.85 -4.34 -6.61
CA GLY A 115 1.14 -5.27 -7.71
C GLY A 115 1.80 -4.59 -8.91
N TYR A 116 1.34 -3.41 -9.29
CA TYR A 116 1.97 -2.59 -10.33
C TYR A 116 3.42 -2.25 -9.96
N ASN A 117 3.65 -1.74 -8.75
CA ASN A 117 4.98 -1.42 -8.25
C ASN A 117 5.89 -2.67 -8.24
N THR A 118 5.36 -3.83 -7.85
CA THR A 118 6.08 -5.10 -7.86
C THR A 118 6.58 -5.47 -9.25
N VAL A 119 5.75 -5.32 -10.28
CA VAL A 119 6.13 -5.64 -11.67
C VAL A 119 7.22 -4.71 -12.18
N ILE A 120 7.11 -3.42 -11.90
CA ILE A 120 8.13 -2.43 -12.30
C ILE A 120 9.45 -2.68 -11.57
N PHE A 121 9.42 -2.97 -10.26
CA PHE A 121 10.62 -3.35 -9.51
C PHE A 121 11.25 -4.65 -10.03
N LEU A 122 10.45 -5.66 -10.38
CA LEU A 122 10.97 -6.90 -10.98
C LEU A 122 11.72 -6.63 -12.29
N SER A 123 11.21 -5.74 -13.13
CA SER A 123 11.90 -5.31 -14.34
C SER A 123 13.21 -4.61 -14.01
N GLY A 124 13.21 -3.72 -13.04
CA GLY A 124 14.41 -3.02 -12.58
C GLY A 124 15.47 -3.97 -12.01
N LEU A 125 15.05 -4.91 -11.17
CA LEU A 125 15.96 -5.94 -10.60
C LEU A 125 16.57 -6.82 -11.69
N GLY A 126 15.80 -7.15 -12.74
CA GLY A 126 16.28 -7.93 -13.87
C GLY A 126 17.32 -7.22 -14.73
N ASN A 127 17.44 -5.90 -14.63
CA ASN A 127 18.44 -5.11 -15.35
C ASN A 127 19.77 -4.97 -14.59
N ILE A 128 19.85 -5.44 -13.36
CA ILE A 128 21.11 -5.42 -12.60
C ILE A 128 21.99 -6.55 -13.11
N PRO A 129 23.24 -6.28 -13.61
CA PRO A 129 24.14 -7.30 -14.10
C PRO A 129 24.46 -8.33 -13.01
N LYS A 130 24.41 -9.61 -13.36
CA LYS A 130 24.69 -10.71 -12.41
C LYS A 130 26.12 -10.71 -11.92
N GLU A 131 27.03 -10.26 -12.77
CA GLU A 131 28.47 -10.17 -12.50
C GLU A 131 28.77 -9.33 -11.26
N ILE A 132 27.95 -8.30 -10.98
CA ILE A 132 28.08 -7.45 -9.77
C ILE A 132 27.77 -8.26 -8.51
N TYR A 133 26.73 -9.11 -8.55
CA TYR A 133 26.40 -9.98 -7.43
C TYR A 133 27.42 -11.09 -7.22
N GLU A 134 27.95 -11.65 -8.32
CA GLU A 134 28.98 -12.70 -8.30
C GLU A 134 30.30 -12.16 -7.75
N ALA A 135 30.72 -10.96 -8.18
CA ALA A 135 31.90 -10.30 -7.63
C ALA A 135 31.78 -10.06 -6.13
N ALA A 136 30.64 -9.52 -5.68
CA ALA A 136 30.40 -9.30 -4.26
C ALA A 136 30.35 -10.62 -3.44
N GLU A 137 29.94 -11.72 -4.05
CA GLU A 137 29.97 -13.02 -3.41
C GLU A 137 31.39 -13.58 -3.25
N ILE A 138 32.23 -13.39 -4.26
CA ILE A 138 33.67 -13.72 -4.19
C ILE A 138 34.37 -12.90 -3.11
N ASP A 139 34.01 -11.62 -2.95
CA ASP A 139 34.53 -10.73 -1.90
C ASP A 139 33.97 -11.06 -0.49
N GLY A 140 33.16 -12.11 -0.35
CA GLY A 140 32.60 -12.56 0.92
C GLY A 140 31.36 -11.79 1.40
N GLY A 141 30.74 -10.99 0.54
CA GLY A 141 29.52 -10.26 0.86
C GLY A 141 28.33 -11.18 1.13
N SER A 142 27.68 -11.00 2.29
CA SER A 142 26.47 -11.73 2.64
C SER A 142 25.28 -11.32 1.75
N LYS A 143 24.19 -12.10 1.77
CA LYS A 143 22.94 -11.74 1.06
C LYS A 143 22.39 -10.37 1.53
N TRP A 144 22.59 -10.05 2.80
CA TRP A 144 22.14 -8.78 3.37
C TRP A 144 23.01 -7.60 2.92
N ASP A 145 24.35 -7.80 2.84
CA ASP A 145 25.26 -6.79 2.31
C ASP A 145 24.98 -6.50 0.84
N ARG A 146 24.76 -7.54 0.02
CA ARG A 146 24.37 -7.40 -1.39
C ARG A 146 23.03 -6.67 -1.55
N PHE A 147 22.06 -6.94 -0.68
CA PHE A 147 20.77 -6.22 -0.72
C PHE A 147 20.96 -4.72 -0.46
N TRP A 148 21.66 -4.34 0.62
CA TRP A 148 21.77 -2.93 1.01
C TRP A 148 22.78 -2.13 0.19
N HIS A 149 23.89 -2.74 -0.24
CA HIS A 149 24.98 -2.02 -0.92
C HIS A 149 24.95 -2.16 -2.46
N ILE A 150 24.19 -3.14 -3.01
CA ILE A 150 24.07 -3.31 -4.46
C ILE A 150 22.61 -3.11 -4.89
N THR A 151 21.68 -3.92 -4.36
CA THR A 151 20.30 -3.92 -4.84
C THR A 151 19.63 -2.57 -4.60
N ILE A 152 19.64 -2.05 -3.37
CA ILE A 152 18.97 -0.78 -3.03
C ILE A 152 19.54 0.41 -3.83
N PRO A 153 20.86 0.63 -3.92
CA PRO A 153 21.41 1.71 -4.74
C PRO A 153 21.09 1.58 -6.22
N MET A 154 21.20 0.38 -6.79
CA MET A 154 20.97 0.17 -8.22
C MET A 154 19.50 0.26 -8.63
N ILE A 155 18.58 -0.04 -7.71
CA ILE A 155 17.14 0.10 -7.95
C ILE A 155 16.61 1.53 -7.65
N SER A 156 17.45 2.42 -7.13
CA SER A 156 17.05 3.77 -6.72
C SER A 156 16.41 4.61 -7.84
N PRO A 157 16.81 4.54 -9.13
CA PRO A 157 16.13 5.25 -10.20
C PRO A 157 14.68 4.78 -10.38
N VAL A 158 14.43 3.47 -10.26
CA VAL A 158 13.10 2.89 -10.33
C VAL A 158 12.26 3.31 -9.12
N THR A 159 12.87 3.32 -7.93
CA THR A 159 12.23 3.80 -6.71
C THR A 159 11.83 5.27 -6.82
N PHE A 160 12.71 6.11 -7.36
CA PHE A 160 12.41 7.53 -7.60
C PHE A 160 11.26 7.72 -8.60
N TYR A 161 11.27 6.96 -9.70
CA TYR A 161 10.20 6.98 -10.71
C TYR A 161 8.85 6.60 -10.08
N LEU A 162 8.78 5.46 -9.37
CA LEU A 162 7.55 4.98 -8.73
C LEU A 162 7.06 5.95 -7.65
N SER A 163 7.98 6.51 -6.85
CA SER A 163 7.65 7.53 -5.85
C SER A 163 7.01 8.75 -6.49
N SER A 164 7.62 9.27 -7.56
CA SER A 164 7.14 10.47 -8.25
C SER A 164 5.75 10.25 -8.85
N ILE A 165 5.54 9.13 -9.57
CA ILE A 165 4.23 8.81 -10.15
C ILE A 165 3.20 8.51 -9.05
N GLY A 166 3.58 7.82 -7.98
CA GLY A 166 2.72 7.53 -6.85
C GLY A 166 2.22 8.83 -6.18
N PHE A 167 3.10 9.77 -5.87
CA PHE A 167 2.69 11.07 -5.32
C PHE A 167 1.76 11.82 -6.27
N ILE A 168 2.10 11.93 -7.56
CA ILE A 168 1.21 12.55 -8.55
C ILE A 168 -0.14 11.85 -8.60
N GLY A 169 -0.16 10.51 -8.55
CA GLY A 169 -1.38 9.70 -8.55
C GLY A 169 -2.27 9.97 -7.34
N THR A 170 -1.69 10.15 -6.15
CA THR A 170 -2.47 10.46 -4.94
C THR A 170 -3.13 11.83 -5.00
N PHE A 171 -2.52 12.82 -5.62
CA PHE A 171 -3.14 14.14 -5.85
C PHE A 171 -4.27 14.09 -6.88
N LYS A 172 -4.23 13.17 -7.84
CA LYS A 172 -5.28 12.94 -8.85
C LYS A 172 -6.35 11.95 -8.39
N ALA A 173 -6.21 11.36 -7.22
CA ALA A 173 -7.14 10.35 -6.72
C ALA A 173 -8.52 10.96 -6.46
N PHE A 174 -9.52 10.52 -7.21
CA PHE A 174 -10.91 10.97 -7.11
C PHE A 174 -11.89 9.79 -7.00
N ASN A 175 -11.91 8.90 -7.99
CA ASN A 175 -12.97 7.90 -8.16
C ASN A 175 -13.23 7.04 -6.93
N HIS A 176 -12.21 6.36 -6.41
CA HIS A 176 -12.34 5.48 -5.26
C HIS A 176 -12.59 6.27 -3.96
N LEU A 177 -11.97 7.45 -3.82
CA LEU A 177 -12.19 8.33 -2.68
C LEU A 177 -13.65 8.81 -2.62
N TYR A 178 -14.18 9.24 -3.78
CA TYR A 178 -15.58 9.67 -3.89
C TYR A 178 -16.55 8.55 -3.51
N VAL A 179 -16.33 7.35 -4.03
CA VAL A 179 -17.15 6.17 -3.72
C VAL A 179 -17.03 5.78 -2.24
N MET A 180 -15.82 5.76 -1.68
CA MET A 180 -15.57 5.28 -0.31
C MET A 180 -15.90 6.30 0.77
N ARG A 181 -16.06 7.59 0.45
CA ARG A 181 -16.41 8.61 1.44
C ARG A 181 -17.78 8.33 2.07
N THR A 182 -17.94 8.75 3.32
CA THR A 182 -19.21 8.69 4.05
C THR A 182 -19.52 10.05 4.63
N THR A 183 -20.80 10.36 4.85
CA THR A 183 -21.23 11.66 5.41
C THR A 183 -20.60 11.94 6.78
N SER A 184 -20.43 10.91 7.62
CA SER A 184 -19.84 11.04 8.96
C SER A 184 -18.34 11.31 8.97
N ALA A 185 -17.59 10.90 7.92
CA ALA A 185 -16.14 11.05 7.84
C ALA A 185 -15.70 11.88 6.62
N GLN A 186 -16.63 12.63 6.01
CA GLN A 186 -16.40 13.39 4.78
C GLN A 186 -15.17 14.31 4.88
N ASN A 187 -15.06 15.07 5.96
CA ASN A 187 -13.96 16.03 6.15
C ASN A 187 -12.59 15.37 6.38
N THR A 188 -12.52 14.10 6.74
CA THR A 188 -11.27 13.39 7.02
C THR A 188 -10.73 12.63 5.81
N VAL A 189 -11.56 12.42 4.79
CA VAL A 189 -11.23 11.71 3.53
C VAL A 189 -11.13 12.70 2.35
N MET A 190 -11.16 14.00 2.61
CA MET A 190 -11.01 15.01 1.57
C MET A 190 -9.59 15.04 1.03
N THR A 191 -9.46 14.97 -0.29
CA THR A 191 -8.24 15.23 -1.06
C THR A 191 -8.41 16.49 -1.90
N THR A 192 -7.31 17.00 -2.44
CA THR A 192 -7.31 18.22 -3.27
C THR A 192 -8.32 18.15 -4.42
N THR A 193 -8.46 16.98 -5.05
CA THR A 193 -9.43 16.75 -6.14
C THR A 193 -10.89 16.68 -5.71
N LEU A 194 -11.18 16.51 -4.43
CA LEU A 194 -12.55 16.54 -3.88
C LEU A 194 -12.96 17.95 -3.40
N LEU A 195 -11.99 18.88 -3.33
CA LEU A 195 -12.21 20.27 -2.91
C LEU A 195 -12.54 21.19 -4.09
N VAL A 196 -12.28 20.80 -5.32
CA VAL A 196 -12.58 21.50 -6.58
C VAL A 196 -13.88 20.99 -7.16
#